data_6ce2b4a99cf655855e2da93668edc8a3
#
_entry.id   6ce2b4a99cf655855e2da93668edc8a3
#
_cell.length_a   1.000
_cell.length_b   1.000
_cell.length_c   1.000
_cell.angle_alpha   90.00
_cell.angle_beta   90.00
_cell.angle_gamma   90.00
#
_symmetry.space_group_name_H-M   'P 1'
#
loop_
_entity.id
_entity.type
_entity.pdbx_description
1 polymer ?
#
loop_
_entity_poly.entity_id
_entity_poly.type
_entity_poly.pdbx_seq_one_letter_code
_entity_poly.pdbx_strand_id
1 'polypeptide(L)'
;MKYVRTMITTVLLLAGVCVGVKAQERPILTAAVPFAFTVENTDLPAGTYTVSILSPYNMIKVQSADGRKVAWIGVIPSLKSEESKQVKLVFHRFGNEYFLAQVWEQGSKVHRDLRNGNRARELTRNGDRMQSITIFANTGNDSHS
;
A
#
# COMPACT_ATOMS: atom_id res chain seq x y z
N MET A 1 35.59 -16.43 -44.48
CA MET A 1 34.16 -16.77 -44.30
C MET A 1 33.84 -17.58 -43.05
N LYS A 2 34.76 -18.35 -42.49
CA LYS A 2 34.50 -19.10 -41.24
C LYS A 2 34.40 -18.20 -40.00
N TYR A 3 35.02 -17.06 -39.95
CA TYR A 3 35.04 -16.13 -38.80
C TYR A 3 33.80 -15.26 -38.70
N VAL A 4 33.10 -15.00 -39.78
CA VAL A 4 31.87 -14.19 -39.81
C VAL A 4 30.69 -14.98 -39.22
N ARG A 5 30.64 -16.29 -39.41
CA ARG A 5 29.60 -17.17 -38.80
C ARG A 5 29.74 -17.30 -37.28
N THR A 6 30.99 -17.33 -36.80
CA THR A 6 31.26 -17.44 -35.35
C THR A 6 30.97 -16.13 -34.60
N MET A 7 31.20 -14.97 -35.26
CA MET A 7 30.86 -13.66 -34.65
C MET A 7 29.35 -13.41 -34.54
N ILE A 8 28.58 -13.87 -35.52
CA ILE A 8 27.11 -13.70 -35.47
C ILE A 8 26.49 -14.54 -34.36
N THR A 9 27.03 -15.72 -34.08
CA THR A 9 26.52 -16.59 -33.00
C THR A 9 26.84 -16.03 -31.61
N THR A 10 27.99 -15.35 -31.46
CA THR A 10 28.39 -14.79 -30.15
C THR A 10 27.63 -13.49 -29.84
N VAL A 11 27.26 -12.71 -30.84
CA VAL A 11 26.45 -11.49 -30.64
C VAL A 11 24.98 -11.82 -30.29
N LEU A 12 24.45 -12.94 -30.79
CA LEU A 12 23.07 -13.37 -30.49
C LEU A 12 22.91 -13.93 -29.07
N LEU A 13 23.98 -14.35 -28.41
CA LEU A 13 23.92 -14.89 -27.05
C LEU A 13 23.97 -13.81 -25.96
N LEU A 14 24.34 -12.58 -26.29
CA LEU A 14 24.40 -11.47 -25.31
C LEU A 14 23.11 -10.62 -25.24
N ALA A 15 22.11 -10.89 -26.09
CA ALA A 15 20.87 -10.12 -26.16
C ALA A 15 19.73 -10.66 -25.29
N GLY A 16 20.00 -11.56 -24.37
CA GLY A 16 18.95 -12.39 -23.77
C GLY A 16 18.85 -12.44 -22.26
N VAL A 17 19.20 -11.43 -21.46
CA VAL A 17 18.79 -11.45 -20.04
C VAL A 17 18.56 -10.03 -19.53
N CYS A 18 17.59 -9.35 -20.07
CA CYS A 18 16.87 -8.34 -19.29
C CYS A 18 15.81 -9.09 -18.48
N VAL A 19 16.21 -9.73 -17.38
CA VAL A 19 15.26 -10.15 -16.34
C VAL A 19 14.80 -8.86 -15.67
N GLY A 20 13.76 -8.26 -16.22
CA GLY A 20 13.08 -7.16 -15.58
C GLY A 20 12.55 -7.64 -14.24
N VAL A 21 13.07 -7.13 -13.14
CA VAL A 21 12.50 -7.30 -11.80
C VAL A 21 11.11 -6.69 -11.84
N LYS A 22 10.10 -7.52 -12.08
CA LYS A 22 8.71 -7.08 -12.00
C LYS A 22 8.37 -6.89 -10.53
N ALA A 23 7.92 -5.68 -10.17
CA ALA A 23 7.32 -5.44 -8.88
C ALA A 23 6.11 -6.39 -8.72
N GLN A 24 6.07 -7.16 -7.63
CA GLN A 24 4.94 -8.03 -7.32
C GLN A 24 3.95 -7.24 -6.48
N GLU A 25 2.74 -7.09 -6.99
CA GLU A 25 1.60 -6.55 -6.27
C GLU A 25 0.85 -7.69 -5.57
N ARG A 26 0.68 -7.57 -4.25
CA ARG A 26 -0.06 -8.53 -3.43
C ARG A 26 -1.17 -7.80 -2.68
N PRO A 27 -2.46 -8.10 -2.96
CA PRO A 27 -3.57 -7.59 -2.16
C PRO A 27 -3.45 -8.07 -0.70
N ILE A 28 -3.63 -7.15 0.25
CA ILE A 28 -3.61 -7.44 1.69
C ILE A 28 -5.03 -7.55 2.21
N LEU A 29 -5.86 -6.55 1.86
CA LEU A 29 -7.19 -6.39 2.44
C LEU A 29 -8.12 -5.62 1.50
N THR A 30 -9.41 -5.81 1.75
CA THR A 30 -10.49 -4.99 1.19
C THR A 30 -11.33 -4.47 2.34
N ALA A 31 -11.60 -3.17 2.35
CA ALA A 31 -12.35 -2.49 3.41
C ALA A 31 -13.37 -1.51 2.84
N ALA A 32 -14.55 -1.48 3.47
CA ALA A 32 -15.53 -0.42 3.26
C ALA A 32 -15.23 0.73 4.24
N VAL A 33 -14.87 1.88 3.70
CA VAL A 33 -14.56 3.10 4.47
C VAL A 33 -15.75 4.05 4.38
N PRO A 34 -16.46 4.32 5.50
CA PRO A 34 -17.72 5.06 5.48
C PRO A 34 -17.54 6.59 5.45
N PHE A 35 -16.34 7.10 5.33
CA PHE A 35 -16.02 8.53 5.32
C PHE A 35 -14.97 8.85 4.26
N ALA A 36 -14.94 10.10 3.79
CA ALA A 36 -13.85 10.60 2.98
C ALA A 36 -12.56 10.65 3.82
N PHE A 37 -11.42 10.33 3.22
CA PHE A 37 -10.13 10.28 3.90
C PHE A 37 -8.98 10.65 2.98
N THR A 38 -7.85 10.95 3.57
CA THR A 38 -6.62 11.32 2.86
C THR A 38 -5.55 10.24 3.06
N VAL A 39 -4.89 9.85 1.98
CA VAL A 39 -3.70 9.02 1.98
C VAL A 39 -2.51 9.90 1.61
N GLU A 40 -1.66 10.23 2.59
CA GLU A 40 -0.58 11.22 2.50
C GLU A 40 -1.10 12.61 2.08
N ASN A 41 -1.15 12.90 0.78
CA ASN A 41 -1.65 14.15 0.22
C ASN A 41 -2.75 13.91 -0.84
N THR A 42 -3.28 12.69 -0.94
CA THR A 42 -4.31 12.31 -1.91
C THR A 42 -5.64 12.10 -1.20
N ASP A 43 -6.65 12.88 -1.59
CA ASP A 43 -8.00 12.78 -1.03
C ASP A 43 -8.80 11.70 -1.76
N LEU A 44 -9.43 10.84 -0.97
CA LEU A 44 -10.24 9.72 -1.43
C LEU A 44 -11.66 9.83 -0.84
N PRO A 45 -12.73 9.63 -1.63
CA PRO A 45 -14.09 9.64 -1.12
C PRO A 45 -14.38 8.39 -0.27
N ALA A 46 -15.48 8.42 0.50
CA ALA A 46 -16.02 7.21 1.13
C ALA A 46 -16.28 6.12 0.07
N GLY A 47 -16.02 4.87 0.39
CA GLY A 47 -16.21 3.75 -0.53
C GLY A 47 -15.46 2.50 -0.13
N THR A 48 -15.49 1.49 -0.99
CA THR A 48 -14.74 0.25 -0.82
C THR A 48 -13.38 0.36 -1.48
N TYR A 49 -12.34 0.00 -0.75
CA TYR A 49 -10.95 0.09 -1.18
C TYR A 49 -10.21 -1.22 -0.98
N THR A 50 -9.37 -1.56 -1.95
CA THR A 50 -8.39 -2.63 -1.83
C THR A 50 -7.03 -2.02 -1.54
N VAL A 51 -6.34 -2.56 -0.55
CA VAL A 51 -4.96 -2.20 -0.22
C VAL A 51 -4.04 -3.34 -0.63
N SER A 52 -3.06 -3.03 -1.45
CA SER A 52 -2.06 -3.97 -1.95
C SER A 52 -0.65 -3.52 -1.56
N ILE A 53 0.24 -4.49 -1.30
CA ILE A 53 1.67 -4.24 -1.11
C ILE A 53 2.39 -4.37 -2.45
N LEU A 54 3.34 -3.49 -2.69
CA LEU A 54 4.33 -3.62 -3.76
C LEU A 54 5.69 -3.99 -3.16
N SER A 55 6.05 -5.24 -3.33
CA SER A 55 7.38 -5.73 -2.97
C SER A 55 8.31 -5.58 -4.18
N PRO A 56 9.58 -5.16 -4.02
CA PRO A 56 10.31 -4.92 -2.76
C PRO A 56 10.30 -3.46 -2.29
N TYR A 57 9.50 -2.57 -2.87
CA TYR A 57 9.63 -1.12 -2.70
C TYR A 57 9.10 -0.56 -1.38
N ASN A 58 8.57 -1.38 -0.47
CA ASN A 58 7.88 -0.91 0.75
C ASN A 58 6.83 0.16 0.45
N MET A 59 6.06 -0.06 -0.59
CA MET A 59 4.95 0.79 -1.00
C MET A 59 3.63 0.05 -0.88
N ILE A 60 2.58 0.78 -0.61
CA ILE A 60 1.21 0.28 -0.74
C ILE A 60 0.47 1.07 -1.82
N LYS A 61 -0.49 0.39 -2.41
CA LYS A 61 -1.49 0.96 -3.29
C LYS A 61 -2.84 0.87 -2.60
N VAL A 62 -3.56 1.98 -2.54
CA VAL A 62 -4.95 2.05 -2.09
C VAL A 62 -5.79 2.37 -3.32
N GLN A 63 -6.65 1.44 -3.71
CA GLN A 63 -7.43 1.55 -4.94
C GLN A 63 -8.92 1.35 -4.66
N SER A 64 -9.76 2.25 -5.19
CA SER A 64 -11.22 2.11 -5.12
C SER A 64 -11.71 0.87 -5.90
N ALA A 65 -12.87 0.31 -5.51
CA ALA A 65 -13.44 -0.88 -6.13
C ALA A 65 -13.68 -0.71 -7.65
N ASP A 66 -14.01 0.50 -8.10
CA ASP A 66 -14.20 0.84 -9.51
C ASP A 66 -12.88 1.12 -10.26
N GLY A 67 -11.74 1.12 -9.56
CA GLY A 67 -10.42 1.39 -10.10
C GLY A 67 -10.12 2.84 -10.46
N ARG A 68 -11.07 3.75 -10.26
CA ARG A 68 -10.94 5.16 -10.69
C ARG A 68 -10.08 6.02 -9.77
N LYS A 69 -10.02 5.65 -8.50
CA LYS A 69 -9.23 6.36 -7.48
C LYS A 69 -8.09 5.46 -7.01
N VAL A 70 -6.89 5.97 -7.10
CA VAL A 70 -5.67 5.25 -6.70
C VAL A 70 -4.75 6.21 -5.96
N ALA A 71 -4.23 5.76 -4.82
CA ALA A 71 -3.17 6.42 -4.09
C ALA A 71 -2.00 5.46 -3.87
N TRP A 72 -0.79 5.96 -4.06
CA TRP A 72 0.46 5.22 -3.85
C TRP A 72 1.22 5.90 -2.73
N ILE A 73 1.71 5.11 -1.77
CA ILE A 73 2.44 5.68 -0.63
C ILE A 73 3.52 4.73 -0.13
N GLY A 74 4.67 5.32 0.21
CA GLY A 74 5.72 4.63 0.92
C GLY A 74 5.32 4.35 2.37
N VAL A 75 5.63 3.14 2.87
CA VAL A 75 5.31 2.71 4.22
C VAL A 75 6.55 2.35 5.01
N ILE A 76 6.45 2.46 6.33
CA ILE A 76 7.49 2.05 7.27
C ILE A 76 6.98 0.80 8.00
N PRO A 77 7.64 -0.37 7.82
CA PRO A 77 7.29 -1.56 8.58
C PRO A 77 7.64 -1.35 10.05
N SER A 78 6.71 -1.62 10.94
CA SER A 78 6.89 -1.53 12.39
C SER A 78 6.52 -2.86 13.04
N LEU A 79 7.32 -3.31 14.01
CA LEU A 79 7.09 -4.55 14.74
C LEU A 79 6.25 -4.31 15.98
N LYS A 80 5.36 -5.26 16.29
CA LYS A 80 4.64 -5.36 17.55
C LYS A 80 4.98 -6.64 18.28
N SER A 81 4.74 -6.66 19.60
CA SER A 81 5.01 -7.83 20.43
C SER A 81 4.10 -9.01 20.12
N GLU A 82 2.86 -8.73 19.70
CA GLU A 82 1.83 -9.72 19.39
C GLU A 82 1.37 -9.64 17.94
N GLU A 83 0.95 -10.80 17.41
CA GLU A 83 0.35 -10.87 16.08
C GLU A 83 -1.03 -10.22 16.07
N SER A 84 -1.35 -9.54 14.96
CA SER A 84 -2.68 -9.01 14.76
C SER A 84 -3.68 -10.16 14.52
N LYS A 85 -4.74 -10.20 15.31
CA LYS A 85 -5.81 -11.19 15.16
C LYS A 85 -6.73 -10.89 13.97
N GLN A 86 -6.72 -9.67 13.49
CA GLN A 86 -7.64 -9.18 12.45
C GLN A 86 -6.92 -8.27 11.47
N VAL A 87 -7.42 -8.29 10.24
CA VAL A 87 -7.06 -7.31 9.21
C VAL A 87 -7.77 -6.00 9.51
N LYS A 88 -7.05 -4.89 9.52
CA LYS A 88 -7.63 -3.58 9.83
C LYS A 88 -6.86 -2.42 9.24
N LEU A 89 -7.58 -1.32 9.03
CA LEU A 89 -7.04 0.01 8.77
C LEU A 89 -7.20 0.89 10.01
N VAL A 90 -6.18 1.64 10.33
CA VAL A 90 -6.23 2.65 11.41
C VAL A 90 -6.12 4.03 10.78
N PHE A 91 -7.07 4.89 11.11
CA PHE A 91 -7.11 6.28 10.68
C PHE A 91 -6.84 7.21 11.86
N HIS A 92 -6.14 8.31 11.61
CA HIS A 92 -6.09 9.43 12.51
C HIS A 92 -7.16 10.45 12.09
N ARG A 93 -8.02 10.80 13.05
CA ARG A 93 -9.07 11.79 12.88
C ARG A 93 -8.72 13.08 13.62
N PHE A 94 -8.79 14.20 12.91
CA PHE A 94 -8.71 15.54 13.47
C PHE A 94 -9.99 16.28 13.08
N GLY A 95 -10.90 16.51 14.05
CA GLY A 95 -12.20 17.08 13.73
C GLY A 95 -13.01 16.22 12.75
N ASN A 96 -13.21 16.72 11.54
CA ASN A 96 -13.90 16.02 10.44
C ASN A 96 -12.94 15.49 9.36
N GLU A 97 -11.64 15.61 9.55
CA GLU A 97 -10.62 15.17 8.62
C GLU A 97 -10.04 13.82 9.06
N TYR A 98 -10.00 12.85 8.14
CA TYR A 98 -9.52 11.49 8.37
C TYR A 98 -8.29 11.22 7.51
N PHE A 99 -7.27 10.64 8.11
CA PHE A 99 -6.00 10.30 7.46
C PHE A 99 -5.68 8.83 7.69
N LEU A 100 -5.44 8.07 6.61
CA LEU A 100 -4.99 6.68 6.76
C LEU A 100 -3.60 6.68 7.38
N ALA A 101 -3.46 6.01 8.53
CA ALA A 101 -2.24 6.02 9.32
C ALA A 101 -1.55 4.66 9.36
N GLN A 102 -2.30 3.56 9.43
CA GLN A 102 -1.73 2.22 9.56
C GLN A 102 -2.52 1.17 8.80
N VAL A 103 -1.80 0.16 8.30
CA VAL A 103 -2.36 -1.04 7.68
C VAL A 103 -1.85 -2.26 8.45
N TRP A 104 -2.78 -3.13 8.85
CA TRP A 104 -2.53 -4.33 9.64
C TRP A 104 -2.96 -5.58 8.89
N GLU A 105 -2.08 -6.58 8.81
CA GLU A 105 -2.36 -7.91 8.28
C GLU A 105 -2.69 -8.90 9.42
N GLN A 106 -3.60 -9.83 9.16
CA GLN A 106 -3.88 -10.93 10.09
C GLN A 106 -2.68 -11.88 10.19
N GLY A 107 -2.40 -12.36 11.41
CA GLY A 107 -1.30 -13.29 11.67
C GLY A 107 0.10 -12.66 11.54
N SER A 108 0.19 -11.35 11.40
CA SER A 108 1.46 -10.63 11.29
C SER A 108 1.78 -9.82 12.53
N LYS A 109 3.04 -9.88 12.96
CA LYS A 109 3.59 -8.95 13.96
C LYS A 109 4.00 -7.62 13.35
N VAL A 110 4.04 -7.55 12.02
CA VAL A 110 4.40 -6.33 11.30
C VAL A 110 3.13 -5.60 10.90
N HIS A 111 3.01 -4.35 11.29
CA HIS A 111 2.09 -3.40 10.69
C HIS A 111 2.86 -2.37 9.88
N ARG A 112 2.17 -1.65 9.04
CA ARG A 112 2.76 -0.63 8.18
C ARG A 112 2.23 0.73 8.56
N ASP A 113 3.16 1.60 8.97
CA ASP A 113 2.87 3.00 9.23
C ASP A 113 2.98 3.79 7.92
N LEU A 114 1.98 4.60 7.62
CA LEU A 114 1.98 5.52 6.49
C LEU A 114 2.60 6.85 6.89
N ARG A 115 3.27 7.50 5.95
CA ARG A 115 3.78 8.85 6.16
C ARG A 115 2.61 9.84 6.31
N ASN A 116 2.76 10.73 7.26
CA ASN A 116 1.83 11.84 7.41
C ASN A 116 2.02 12.84 6.26
N GLY A 117 0.94 13.16 5.57
CA GLY A 117 0.90 14.22 4.58
C GLY A 117 1.03 15.61 5.20
N ASN A 118 1.09 16.63 4.36
CA ASN A 118 1.30 18.01 4.79
C ASN A 118 0.20 18.48 5.75
N ARG A 119 -1.06 18.19 5.42
CA ARG A 119 -2.22 18.60 6.24
C ARG A 119 -2.23 17.93 7.61
N ALA A 120 -2.00 16.62 7.69
CA ALA A 120 -1.94 15.89 8.96
C ALA A 120 -0.81 16.42 9.87
N ARG A 121 0.35 16.73 9.27
CA ARG A 121 1.48 17.34 10.01
C ARG A 121 1.17 18.74 10.52
N GLU A 122 0.46 19.54 9.73
CA GLU A 122 -0.01 20.87 10.14
C GLU A 122 -0.93 20.79 11.36
N LEU A 123 -1.98 19.94 11.30
CA LEU A 123 -2.93 19.73 12.39
C LEU A 123 -2.23 19.25 13.67
N THR A 124 -1.30 18.29 13.55
CA THR A 124 -0.49 17.82 14.69
C THR A 124 0.35 18.95 15.28
N ARG A 125 0.98 19.79 14.44
CA ARG A 125 1.81 20.91 14.88
C ARG A 125 0.98 22.01 15.57
N ASN A 126 -0.24 22.21 15.11
CA ASN A 126 -1.18 23.17 15.72
C ASN A 126 -1.74 22.69 17.07
N GLY A 127 -1.48 21.43 17.44
CA GLY A 127 -1.99 20.85 18.68
C GLY A 127 -3.43 20.39 18.62
N ASP A 128 -3.96 20.17 17.40
CA ASP A 128 -5.32 19.65 17.23
C ASP A 128 -5.45 18.24 17.81
N ARG A 129 -6.61 17.98 18.42
CA ARG A 129 -6.86 16.71 19.08
C ARG A 129 -7.00 15.58 18.07
N MET A 130 -6.12 14.59 18.17
CA MET A 130 -6.12 13.38 17.34
C MET A 130 -6.89 12.26 18.03
N GLN A 131 -7.74 11.57 17.26
CA GLN A 131 -8.42 10.33 17.64
C GLN A 131 -8.04 9.21 16.68
N SER A 132 -7.84 7.99 17.20
CA SER A 132 -7.66 6.79 16.37
C SER A 132 -9.00 6.14 16.06
N ILE A 133 -9.27 5.91 14.79
CA ILE A 133 -10.45 5.21 14.29
C ILE A 133 -10.00 3.93 13.60
N THR A 134 -10.57 2.80 13.97
CA THR A 134 -10.23 1.49 13.38
C THR A 134 -11.38 1.00 12.52
N ILE A 135 -11.07 0.63 11.28
CA ILE A 135 -11.98 -0.06 10.36
C ILE A 135 -11.46 -1.49 10.17
N PHE A 136 -12.27 -2.47 10.56
CA PHE A 136 -11.98 -3.88 10.30
C PHE A 136 -12.27 -4.22 8.85
N ALA A 137 -11.49 -5.12 8.28
CA ALA A 137 -11.50 -5.43 6.86
C ALA A 137 -11.50 -6.95 6.62
N ASN A 138 -11.75 -7.34 5.38
CA ASN A 138 -11.60 -8.71 4.92
C ASN A 138 -10.21 -8.93 4.33
N THR A 139 -9.70 -10.16 4.43
CA THR A 139 -8.44 -10.53 3.77
C THR A 139 -8.56 -10.43 2.26
N GLY A 140 -7.50 -9.99 1.58
CA GLY A 140 -7.52 -9.77 0.13
C GLY A 140 -7.69 -11.02 -0.73
N ASN A 141 -7.68 -12.22 -0.11
CA ASN A 141 -7.84 -13.50 -0.81
C ASN A 141 -9.31 -13.98 -0.94
N ASP A 142 -10.28 -13.29 -0.35
CA ASP A 142 -11.69 -13.73 -0.36
C ASP A 142 -12.47 -13.35 -1.63
N SER A 143 -11.80 -12.86 -2.68
CA SER A 143 -12.42 -12.44 -3.94
C SER A 143 -12.54 -13.54 -5.00
N HIS A 144 -12.42 -14.81 -4.62
CA HIS A 144 -12.72 -15.95 -5.49
C HIS A 144 -13.77 -16.87 -4.87
N SER A 145 -15.02 -16.46 -5.01
CA SER A 145 -16.19 -17.35 -4.93
C SER A 145 -17.16 -17.01 -6.05
#